data_2b103d865f440099279587afa81a73cf
#
_entry.id   2b103d865f440099279587afa81a73cf
#
_cell.length_a   1.000
_cell.length_b   1.000
_cell.length_c   1.000
_cell.angle_alpha   90.00
_cell.angle_beta   90.00
_cell.angle_gamma   90.00
#
_symmetry.space_group_name_H-M   'P 1'
#
loop_
_entity.id
_entity.type
_entity.pdbx_description
1 polymer ?
#
loop_
_entity_poly.entity_id
_entity_poly.type
_entity_poly.pdbx_seq_one_letter_code
_entity_poly.pdbx_strand_id
1 'polypeptide(L)'
;NYIPPEALEQMAQIEMGGMASPSAATTGDKKQEGDVIRVMLEFGSLVIDEEENQTVAEYALSELEDITFSIPIYQKIFDIYKDRMEQKQIPTLDEFTSHKDANIQSTVIDLTMTNHHLSDNWFEMHEMVIPSREENFDQDIYVSIGTLQLKKIDKMIKETQTKLKNTKDDKEMMTLLKKQMSLSKHKKHIND
;
A
#
# COMPACT_ATOMS: atom_id res chain seq x y z
N ASN A 1 17.64 29.07 -37.58
CA ASN A 1 18.28 28.80 -36.29
C ASN A 1 19.16 27.56 -36.47
N TYR A 2 20.47 27.75 -36.52
CA TYR A 2 21.44 26.67 -36.59
C TYR A 2 21.77 26.21 -35.19
N ILE A 3 21.50 24.95 -34.87
CA ILE A 3 21.92 24.30 -33.62
C ILE A 3 23.24 23.58 -33.90
N PRO A 4 24.35 23.91 -33.22
CA PRO A 4 25.62 23.24 -33.40
C PRO A 4 25.55 21.75 -33.06
N PRO A 5 26.27 20.85 -33.75
CA PRO A 5 26.28 19.43 -33.50
C PRO A 5 26.67 19.07 -32.06
N GLU A 6 27.57 19.84 -31.45
CA GLU A 6 28.00 19.67 -30.06
C GLU A 6 26.85 19.87 -29.02
N ALA A 7 25.89 20.74 -29.35
CA ALA A 7 24.70 20.94 -28.48
C ALA A 7 23.73 19.76 -28.59
N LEU A 8 23.64 19.11 -29.74
CA LEU A 8 22.85 17.91 -29.96
C LEU A 8 23.45 16.70 -29.21
N GLU A 9 24.78 16.57 -29.20
CA GLU A 9 25.45 15.50 -28.40
C GLU A 9 25.31 15.71 -26.91
N GLN A 10 25.35 16.96 -26.41
CA GLN A 10 25.13 17.28 -25.01
C GLN A 10 23.68 17.01 -24.58
N MET A 11 22.71 17.31 -25.46
CA MET A 11 21.28 16.96 -25.17
C MET A 11 21.05 15.45 -25.16
N ALA A 12 21.70 14.70 -26.06
CA ALA A 12 21.61 13.24 -26.06
C ALA A 12 22.29 12.60 -24.85
N GLN A 13 23.37 13.19 -24.32
CA GLN A 13 24.00 12.71 -23.06
C GLN A 13 23.19 13.04 -21.82
N ILE A 14 22.43 14.14 -21.83
CA ILE A 14 21.49 14.48 -20.72
C ILE A 14 20.30 13.52 -20.72
N GLU A 15 19.81 13.08 -21.89
CA GLU A 15 18.75 12.08 -21.96
C GLU A 15 19.21 10.66 -21.58
N MET A 16 20.48 10.32 -21.78
CA MET A 16 21.03 8.99 -21.40
C MET A 16 21.55 8.91 -19.96
N GLY A 17 21.78 10.04 -19.28
CA GLY A 17 22.20 10.12 -17.87
C GLY A 17 21.05 10.28 -16.89
N GLY A 18 19.81 10.25 -17.35
CA GLY A 18 18.62 10.45 -16.55
C GLY A 18 18.15 9.16 -15.90
N MET A 19 18.06 9.21 -14.60
CA MET A 19 17.12 8.55 -13.70
C MET A 19 16.34 7.41 -14.36
N ALA A 20 16.64 6.18 -13.99
CA ALA A 20 15.73 5.07 -14.20
C ALA A 20 14.34 5.50 -13.68
N SER A 21 13.41 5.74 -14.57
CA SER A 21 12.01 5.94 -14.22
C SER A 21 11.59 4.77 -13.34
N PRO A 22 10.99 5.00 -12.16
CA PRO A 22 10.48 3.90 -11.35
C PRO A 22 9.57 3.06 -12.26
N SER A 23 9.84 1.77 -12.37
CA SER A 23 9.08 0.89 -13.26
C SER A 23 7.59 1.03 -12.94
N ALA A 24 6.72 0.87 -13.93
CA ALA A 24 5.26 0.94 -13.74
C ALA A 24 4.75 -0.01 -12.64
N ALA A 25 5.50 -1.05 -12.31
CA ALA A 25 5.27 -1.95 -11.18
C ALA A 25 5.41 -1.26 -9.82
N THR A 26 6.34 -0.32 -9.65
CA THR A 26 6.53 0.43 -8.39
C THR A 26 5.43 1.47 -8.15
N THR A 27 4.88 2.07 -9.19
CA THR A 27 3.81 3.07 -9.03
C THR A 27 2.51 2.46 -8.52
N GLY A 28 2.18 1.27 -9.00
CA GLY A 28 0.98 0.56 -8.54
C GLY A 28 1.10 0.08 -7.08
N ASP A 29 2.27 -0.47 -6.68
CA ASP A 29 2.48 -0.92 -5.30
C ASP A 29 2.42 0.27 -4.33
N LYS A 30 2.98 1.43 -4.71
CA LYS A 30 2.94 2.65 -3.92
C LYS A 30 1.51 3.07 -3.55
N LYS A 31 0.58 2.99 -4.49
CA LYS A 31 -0.81 3.40 -4.24
C LYS A 31 -1.48 2.50 -3.20
N GLN A 32 -1.51 1.17 -3.42
CA GLN A 32 -2.19 0.26 -2.50
C GLN A 32 -1.55 0.23 -1.11
N GLU A 33 -0.21 0.21 -1.05
CA GLU A 33 0.50 0.29 0.21
C GLU A 33 0.22 1.61 0.93
N GLY A 34 0.18 2.73 0.19
CA GLY A 34 -0.14 4.05 0.73
C GLY A 34 -1.58 4.14 1.22
N ASP A 35 -2.55 3.54 0.52
CA ASP A 35 -3.96 3.52 0.95
C ASP A 35 -4.13 2.80 2.29
N VAL A 36 -3.45 1.66 2.49
CA VAL A 36 -3.48 0.93 3.77
C VAL A 36 -2.87 1.77 4.89
N ILE A 37 -1.67 2.33 4.68
CA ILE A 37 -1.01 3.17 5.69
C ILE A 37 -1.88 4.40 6.03
N ARG A 38 -2.50 5.04 5.04
CA ARG A 38 -3.40 6.17 5.25
C ARG A 38 -4.58 5.80 6.14
N VAL A 39 -5.24 4.68 5.85
CA VAL A 39 -6.40 4.22 6.65
C VAL A 39 -6.00 3.88 8.08
N MET A 40 -4.83 3.27 8.29
CA MET A 40 -4.29 3.04 9.63
C MET A 40 -4.01 4.35 10.38
N LEU A 41 -3.47 5.37 9.70
CA LEU A 41 -3.17 6.68 10.28
C LEU A 41 -4.44 7.47 10.63
N GLU A 42 -5.46 7.44 9.78
CA GLU A 42 -6.72 8.18 9.96
C GLU A 42 -7.65 7.50 10.96
N PHE A 43 -7.75 6.16 10.92
CA PHE A 43 -8.79 5.41 11.63
C PHE A 43 -8.24 4.32 12.58
N GLY A 44 -6.92 4.21 12.74
CA GLY A 44 -6.27 3.12 13.49
C GLY A 44 -6.82 2.85 14.89
N SER A 45 -7.33 3.88 15.58
CA SER A 45 -7.90 3.77 16.91
C SER A 45 -9.41 3.45 16.96
N LEU A 46 -10.10 3.48 15.81
CA LEU A 46 -11.52 3.17 15.77
C LEU A 46 -11.74 1.66 15.90
N VAL A 47 -12.86 1.28 16.51
CA VAL A 47 -13.25 -0.12 16.64
C VAL A 47 -13.97 -0.55 15.38
N ILE A 48 -13.48 -1.63 14.74
CA ILE A 48 -14.05 -2.22 13.54
C ILE A 48 -14.96 -3.41 13.84
N ASP A 49 -14.71 -4.10 14.94
CA ASP A 49 -15.54 -5.20 15.45
C ASP A 49 -15.89 -4.93 16.91
N GLU A 50 -17.19 -4.68 17.17
CA GLU A 50 -17.68 -4.40 18.51
C GLU A 50 -17.73 -5.66 19.41
N GLU A 51 -17.89 -6.87 18.83
CA GLU A 51 -17.97 -8.11 19.59
C GLU A 51 -16.59 -8.49 20.15
N GLU A 52 -15.54 -8.36 19.34
CA GLU A 52 -14.16 -8.64 19.73
C GLU A 52 -13.45 -7.41 20.28
N ASN A 53 -14.07 -6.23 20.22
CA ASN A 53 -13.49 -4.92 20.53
C ASN A 53 -12.16 -4.70 19.79
N GLN A 54 -12.11 -5.17 18.53
CA GLN A 54 -10.93 -5.11 17.67
C GLN A 54 -10.84 -3.74 17.02
N THR A 55 -9.68 -3.10 17.12
CA THR A 55 -9.42 -1.84 16.46
C THR A 55 -8.95 -2.04 15.02
N VAL A 56 -9.07 -0.97 14.21
CA VAL A 56 -8.57 -0.92 12.83
C VAL A 56 -7.09 -1.28 12.75
N ALA A 57 -6.27 -0.77 13.67
CA ALA A 57 -4.85 -1.07 13.70
C ALA A 57 -4.58 -2.56 14.01
N GLU A 58 -5.30 -3.15 14.97
CA GLU A 58 -5.19 -4.58 15.30
C GLU A 58 -5.60 -5.45 14.13
N TYR A 59 -6.72 -5.13 13.49
CA TYR A 59 -7.18 -5.84 12.31
C TYR A 59 -6.16 -5.77 11.17
N ALA A 60 -5.67 -4.56 10.83
CA ALA A 60 -4.68 -4.38 9.78
C ALA A 60 -3.37 -5.14 10.06
N LEU A 61 -2.91 -5.14 11.31
CA LEU A 61 -1.69 -5.85 11.70
C LEU A 61 -1.85 -7.37 11.61
N SER A 62 -3.02 -7.91 11.98
CA SER A 62 -3.30 -9.35 11.87
C SER A 62 -3.39 -9.80 10.41
N GLU A 63 -4.11 -9.05 9.58
CA GLU A 63 -4.30 -9.39 8.17
C GLU A 63 -3.03 -9.23 7.31
N LEU A 64 -2.11 -8.39 7.75
CA LEU A 64 -0.88 -8.07 7.02
C LEU A 64 0.38 -8.62 7.70
N GLU A 65 0.26 -9.56 8.64
CA GLU A 65 1.39 -10.12 9.39
C GLU A 65 2.49 -10.69 8.47
N ASP A 66 2.08 -11.41 7.42
CA ASP A 66 2.96 -12.06 6.44
C ASP A 66 3.34 -11.15 5.26
N ILE A 67 2.84 -9.91 5.22
CA ILE A 67 3.05 -9.00 4.10
C ILE A 67 4.19 -8.03 4.40
N THR A 68 5.14 -7.97 3.47
CA THR A 68 6.21 -6.97 3.48
C THR A 68 5.87 -5.86 2.49
N PHE A 69 5.94 -4.62 2.93
CA PHE A 69 5.75 -3.47 2.08
C PHE A 69 6.94 -3.31 1.12
N SER A 70 6.65 -2.99 -0.13
CA SER A 70 7.69 -2.76 -1.16
C SER A 70 8.34 -1.38 -1.02
N ILE A 71 7.62 -0.44 -0.42
CA ILE A 71 8.08 0.93 -0.20
C ILE A 71 8.69 1.03 1.21
N PRO A 72 10.00 1.31 1.34
CA PRO A 72 10.69 1.26 2.62
C PRO A 72 10.12 2.20 3.69
N ILE A 73 9.60 3.36 3.30
CA ILE A 73 9.01 4.31 4.25
C ILE A 73 7.68 3.80 4.81
N TYR A 74 6.87 3.11 4.01
CA TYR A 74 5.62 2.51 4.47
C TYR A 74 5.90 1.32 5.39
N GLN A 75 6.94 0.52 5.08
CA GLN A 75 7.39 -0.53 5.98
C GLN A 75 7.79 0.02 7.34
N LYS A 76 8.57 1.12 7.39
CA LYS A 76 8.95 1.77 8.66
C LYS A 76 7.74 2.23 9.47
N ILE A 77 6.74 2.85 8.83
CA ILE A 77 5.52 3.29 9.51
C ILE A 77 4.77 2.08 10.07
N PHE A 78 4.66 1.01 9.29
CA PHE A 78 4.01 -0.23 9.71
C PHE A 78 4.75 -0.91 10.87
N ASP A 79 6.08 -0.91 10.85
CA ASP A 79 6.91 -1.45 11.94
C ASP A 79 6.72 -0.64 13.24
N ILE A 80 6.58 0.69 13.16
CA ILE A 80 6.25 1.53 14.32
C ILE A 80 4.89 1.12 14.91
N TYR A 81 3.88 0.84 14.07
CA TYR A 81 2.61 0.32 14.55
C TYR A 81 2.78 -1.01 15.27
N LYS A 82 3.55 -1.97 14.72
CA LYS A 82 3.85 -3.26 15.36
C LYS A 82 4.49 -3.06 16.73
N ASP A 83 5.55 -2.27 16.81
CA ASP A 83 6.29 -2.02 18.06
C ASP A 83 5.41 -1.38 19.14
N ARG A 84 4.53 -0.46 18.75
CA ARG A 84 3.60 0.20 19.67
C ARG A 84 2.47 -0.73 20.13
N MET A 85 1.94 -1.55 19.24
CA MET A 85 0.90 -2.51 19.58
C MET A 85 1.41 -3.61 20.52
N GLU A 86 2.67 -4.02 20.43
CA GLU A 86 3.30 -4.89 21.44
C GLU A 86 3.27 -4.26 22.85
N GLN A 87 3.34 -2.92 22.92
CA GLN A 87 3.23 -2.14 24.16
C GLN A 87 1.76 -1.82 24.53
N LYS A 88 0.78 -2.36 23.78
CA LYS A 88 -0.66 -2.08 23.92
C LYS A 88 -1.01 -0.59 23.75
N GLN A 89 -0.30 0.09 22.88
CA GLN A 89 -0.52 1.49 22.53
C GLN A 89 -0.77 1.60 21.04
N ILE A 90 -1.81 2.33 20.67
CA ILE A 90 -2.09 2.67 19.27
C ILE A 90 -1.44 4.03 19.01
N PRO A 91 -0.49 4.12 18.06
CA PRO A 91 0.13 5.41 17.75
C PRO A 91 -0.89 6.36 17.13
N THR A 92 -0.81 7.61 17.51
CA THR A 92 -1.68 8.68 16.99
C THR A 92 -1.08 9.35 15.77
N LEU A 93 -1.92 10.00 14.96
CA LEU A 93 -1.46 10.78 13.81
C LEU A 93 -0.46 11.87 14.23
N ASP A 94 -0.66 12.51 15.40
CA ASP A 94 0.22 13.54 15.94
C ASP A 94 1.63 13.01 16.24
N GLU A 95 1.78 11.76 16.69
CA GLU A 95 3.07 11.14 16.91
C GLU A 95 3.87 11.01 15.60
N PHE A 96 3.20 10.70 14.50
CA PHE A 96 3.84 10.58 13.19
C PHE A 96 4.16 11.94 12.56
N THR A 97 3.25 12.93 12.70
CA THR A 97 3.48 14.28 12.18
C THR A 97 4.55 15.04 12.96
N SER A 98 4.82 14.64 14.21
CA SER A 98 5.90 15.15 15.07
C SER A 98 7.12 14.22 15.14
N HIS A 99 7.19 13.19 14.28
CA HIS A 99 8.25 12.19 14.32
C HIS A 99 9.62 12.79 13.99
N LYS A 100 10.69 12.23 14.59
CA LYS A 100 12.07 12.71 14.39
C LYS A 100 12.62 12.52 12.98
N ASP A 101 12.13 11.49 12.25
CA ASP A 101 12.48 11.24 10.86
C ASP A 101 11.60 12.11 9.95
N ALA A 102 12.20 13.12 9.32
CA ALA A 102 11.51 14.04 8.41
C ALA A 102 10.85 13.35 7.22
N ASN A 103 11.36 12.16 6.80
CA ASN A 103 10.74 11.41 5.72
C ASN A 103 9.41 10.78 6.17
N ILE A 104 9.34 10.31 7.42
CA ILE A 104 8.08 9.83 7.99
C ILE A 104 7.09 10.98 8.08
N GLN A 105 7.48 12.12 8.65
CA GLN A 105 6.63 13.31 8.73
C GLN A 105 6.05 13.70 7.37
N SER A 106 6.90 13.92 6.37
CA SER A 106 6.44 14.36 5.04
C SER A 106 5.53 13.32 4.39
N THR A 107 5.86 12.02 4.52
CA THR A 107 5.04 10.94 3.96
C THR A 107 3.66 10.88 4.61
N VAL A 108 3.59 11.02 5.92
CA VAL A 108 2.32 11.02 6.66
C VAL A 108 1.47 12.22 6.28
N ILE A 109 2.06 13.40 6.22
CA ILE A 109 1.38 14.61 5.76
C ILE A 109 0.86 14.44 4.33
N ASP A 110 1.69 13.94 3.42
CA ASP A 110 1.29 13.70 2.02
C ASP A 110 0.13 12.71 1.92
N LEU A 111 0.12 11.65 2.71
CA LEU A 111 -0.94 10.64 2.69
C LEU A 111 -2.27 11.15 3.28
N THR A 112 -2.21 11.95 4.33
CA THR A 112 -3.40 12.41 5.06
C THR A 112 -3.95 13.74 4.53
N MET A 113 -3.10 14.63 3.98
CA MET A 113 -3.54 15.90 3.39
C MET A 113 -4.14 15.78 1.98
N THR A 114 -4.04 14.64 1.31
CA THR A 114 -4.63 14.44 -0.03
C THR A 114 -6.17 14.30 0.02
N ASN A 115 -6.79 14.79 1.08
CA ASN A 115 -8.24 14.81 1.18
C ASN A 115 -8.81 15.86 0.23
N HIS A 116 -9.30 15.40 -0.91
CA HIS A 116 -10.24 16.18 -1.71
C HIS A 116 -11.54 16.31 -0.89
N HIS A 117 -11.61 17.31 -0.03
CA HIS A 117 -12.90 17.77 0.47
C HIS A 117 -13.70 18.26 -0.74
N LEU A 118 -14.77 17.55 -1.06
CA LEU A 118 -15.79 18.09 -1.93
C LEU A 118 -16.22 19.43 -1.29
N SER A 119 -16.20 20.52 -2.07
CA SER A 119 -16.59 21.82 -1.55
C SER A 119 -18.04 21.76 -1.05
N ASP A 120 -18.36 22.45 0.04
CA ASP A 120 -19.72 22.54 0.58
C ASP A 120 -20.75 22.91 -0.49
N ASN A 121 -20.35 23.67 -1.50
CA ASN A 121 -21.15 24.00 -2.70
C ASN A 121 -21.56 22.77 -3.53
N TRP A 122 -20.87 21.63 -3.41
CA TRP A 122 -21.21 20.42 -4.15
C TRP A 122 -22.48 19.76 -3.58
N PHE A 123 -22.64 19.81 -2.24
CA PHE A 123 -23.82 19.33 -1.53
C PHE A 123 -25.08 20.13 -1.91
N GLU A 124 -24.96 21.46 -2.01
CA GLU A 124 -26.08 22.32 -2.36
C GLU A 124 -26.53 22.14 -3.81
N MET A 125 -25.61 21.75 -4.71
CA MET A 125 -25.89 21.67 -6.15
C MET A 125 -26.45 20.32 -6.59
N HIS A 126 -26.22 19.22 -5.84
CA HIS A 126 -26.57 17.86 -6.27
C HIS A 126 -27.51 17.10 -5.33
N GLU A 127 -27.93 17.68 -4.20
CA GLU A 127 -28.82 17.07 -3.19
C GLU A 127 -28.41 15.62 -2.79
N MET A 128 -27.13 15.23 -3.04
CA MET A 128 -26.61 13.94 -2.70
C MET A 128 -25.93 13.97 -1.34
N VAL A 129 -26.48 13.25 -0.39
CA VAL A 129 -25.79 12.96 0.88
C VAL A 129 -24.67 11.98 0.55
N ILE A 130 -23.43 12.48 0.51
CA ILE A 130 -22.25 11.60 0.46
C ILE A 130 -21.93 11.25 1.90
N PRO A 131 -21.95 9.96 2.29
CA PRO A 131 -21.60 9.55 3.63
C PRO A 131 -20.20 10.08 3.98
N SER A 132 -20.01 10.58 5.19
CA SER A 132 -18.70 11.00 5.65
C SER A 132 -17.75 9.79 5.62
N ARG A 133 -16.44 10.03 5.45
CA ARG A 133 -15.42 8.97 5.51
C ARG A 133 -15.46 8.20 6.83
N GLU A 134 -15.84 8.90 7.90
CA GLU A 134 -16.00 8.35 9.23
C GLU A 134 -17.20 7.40 9.34
N GLU A 135 -18.18 7.48 8.45
CA GLU A 135 -19.34 6.57 8.41
C GLU A 135 -19.08 5.28 7.62
N ASN A 136 -18.05 5.27 6.75
CA ASN A 136 -17.72 4.12 5.89
C ASN A 136 -16.26 3.68 6.02
N PHE A 137 -15.58 4.01 7.14
CA PHE A 137 -14.15 3.68 7.33
C PHE A 137 -13.90 2.16 7.32
N ASP A 138 -14.85 1.37 7.78
CA ASP A 138 -14.83 -0.09 7.78
C ASP A 138 -14.71 -0.64 6.36
N GLN A 139 -15.53 -0.14 5.44
CA GLN A 139 -15.44 -0.53 4.03
C GLN A 139 -14.10 -0.10 3.40
N ASP A 140 -13.63 1.11 3.69
CA ASP A 140 -12.35 1.62 3.19
C ASP A 140 -11.19 0.71 3.64
N ILE A 141 -11.23 0.21 4.86
CA ILE A 141 -10.19 -0.67 5.40
C ILE A 141 -10.22 -2.05 4.74
N TYR A 142 -11.38 -2.69 4.67
CA TYR A 142 -11.52 -4.01 4.04
C TYR A 142 -11.06 -3.97 2.58
N VAL A 143 -11.48 -2.94 1.83
CA VAL A 143 -11.10 -2.76 0.43
C VAL A 143 -9.60 -2.48 0.28
N SER A 144 -9.02 -1.65 1.13
CA SER A 144 -7.59 -1.32 1.05
C SER A 144 -6.71 -2.52 1.36
N ILE A 145 -7.01 -3.25 2.42
CA ILE A 145 -6.26 -4.45 2.83
C ILE A 145 -6.44 -5.56 1.80
N GLY A 146 -7.68 -5.89 1.42
CA GLY A 146 -7.96 -6.94 0.43
C GLY A 146 -7.29 -6.65 -0.93
N THR A 147 -7.32 -5.39 -1.39
CA THR A 147 -6.65 -4.99 -2.63
C THR A 147 -5.13 -5.16 -2.55
N LEU A 148 -4.52 -4.81 -1.42
CA LEU A 148 -3.09 -5.01 -1.19
C LEU A 148 -2.73 -6.51 -1.16
N GLN A 149 -3.49 -7.33 -0.41
CA GLN A 149 -3.30 -8.78 -0.33
C GLN A 149 -3.41 -9.43 -1.70
N LEU A 150 -4.47 -9.15 -2.46
CA LEU A 150 -4.67 -9.67 -3.81
C LEU A 150 -3.50 -9.34 -4.73
N LYS A 151 -3.00 -8.12 -4.66
CA LYS A 151 -1.87 -7.68 -5.48
C LYS A 151 -0.57 -8.40 -5.12
N LYS A 152 -0.30 -8.58 -3.82
CA LYS A 152 0.87 -9.35 -3.36
C LYS A 152 0.77 -10.81 -3.77
N ILE A 153 -0.41 -11.43 -3.65
CA ILE A 153 -0.65 -12.81 -4.11
C ILE A 153 -0.45 -12.92 -5.62
N ASP A 154 -0.96 -11.99 -6.42
CA ASP A 154 -0.76 -12.00 -7.87
C ASP A 154 0.71 -11.90 -8.27
N LYS A 155 1.48 -11.08 -7.56
CA LYS A 155 2.93 -11.00 -7.74
C LYS A 155 3.61 -12.32 -7.43
N MET A 156 3.28 -12.94 -6.29
CA MET A 156 3.82 -14.25 -5.91
C MET A 156 3.45 -15.36 -6.88
N ILE A 157 2.23 -15.35 -7.43
CA ILE A 157 1.81 -16.30 -8.47
C ILE A 157 2.66 -16.13 -9.74
N LYS A 158 2.84 -14.89 -10.21
CA LYS A 158 3.67 -14.58 -11.40
C LYS A 158 5.13 -15.02 -11.21
N GLU A 159 5.71 -14.75 -10.04
CA GLU A 159 7.07 -15.16 -9.69
C GLU A 159 7.19 -16.71 -9.67
N THR A 160 6.21 -17.39 -9.07
CA THR A 160 6.16 -18.86 -9.01
C THR A 160 6.03 -19.46 -10.40
N GLN A 161 5.20 -18.89 -11.27
CA GLN A 161 5.08 -19.29 -12.67
C GLN A 161 6.38 -19.11 -13.46
N THR A 162 7.09 -18.01 -13.22
CA THR A 162 8.38 -17.75 -13.86
C THR A 162 9.44 -18.77 -13.41
N LYS A 163 9.46 -19.10 -12.12
CA LYS A 163 10.33 -20.16 -11.58
C LYS A 163 10.00 -21.51 -12.17
N LEU A 164 8.71 -21.86 -12.26
CA LEU A 164 8.26 -23.12 -12.87
C LEU A 164 8.72 -23.28 -14.32
N LYS A 165 8.71 -22.20 -15.12
CA LYS A 165 9.21 -22.25 -16.52
C LYS A 165 10.70 -22.50 -16.62
N ASN A 166 11.48 -22.10 -15.61
CA ASN A 166 12.93 -22.16 -15.63
C ASN A 166 13.51 -23.37 -14.89
N THR A 167 12.70 -24.04 -14.05
CA THR A 167 13.11 -25.19 -13.25
C THR A 167 13.03 -26.48 -14.07
N LYS A 168 14.09 -27.31 -14.01
CA LYS A 168 14.18 -28.62 -14.63
C LYS A 168 14.19 -29.78 -13.60
N ASP A 169 14.19 -29.43 -12.30
CA ASP A 169 14.16 -30.42 -11.22
C ASP A 169 12.71 -30.80 -10.87
N ASP A 170 12.36 -32.05 -10.98
CA ASP A 170 11.02 -32.58 -10.71
C ASP A 170 10.55 -32.33 -9.27
N LYS A 171 11.46 -32.39 -8.28
CA LYS A 171 11.11 -32.13 -6.88
C LYS A 171 10.79 -30.67 -6.62
N GLU A 172 11.60 -29.79 -7.20
CA GLU A 172 11.37 -28.34 -7.09
C GLU A 172 10.10 -27.95 -7.83
N MET A 173 9.85 -28.53 -9.01
CA MET A 173 8.61 -28.33 -9.79
C MET A 173 7.37 -28.70 -8.98
N MET A 174 7.36 -29.86 -8.32
CA MET A 174 6.24 -30.27 -7.46
C MET A 174 6.01 -29.32 -6.30
N THR A 175 7.06 -28.80 -5.70
CA THR A 175 6.98 -27.84 -4.59
C THR A 175 6.38 -26.50 -5.06
N LEU A 176 6.83 -26.00 -6.21
CA LEU A 176 6.31 -24.76 -6.82
C LEU A 176 4.84 -24.90 -7.24
N LEU A 177 4.44 -26.06 -7.78
CA LEU A 177 3.03 -26.33 -8.12
C LEU A 177 2.14 -26.32 -6.87
N LYS A 178 2.57 -26.97 -5.78
CA LYS A 178 1.83 -26.92 -4.50
C LYS A 178 1.69 -25.49 -3.99
N LYS A 179 2.77 -24.69 -4.06
CA LYS A 179 2.75 -23.28 -3.68
C LYS A 179 1.77 -22.48 -4.55
N GLN A 180 1.77 -22.68 -5.86
CA GLN A 180 0.84 -21.99 -6.76
C GLN A 180 -0.61 -22.36 -6.46
N MET A 181 -0.91 -23.62 -6.19
CA MET A 181 -2.25 -24.07 -5.82
C MET A 181 -2.72 -23.43 -4.50
N SER A 182 -1.85 -23.36 -3.49
CA SER A 182 -2.14 -22.69 -2.21
C SER A 182 -2.44 -21.20 -2.41
N LEU A 183 -1.60 -20.49 -3.16
CA LEU A 183 -1.80 -19.06 -3.46
C LEU A 183 -3.11 -18.83 -4.24
N SER A 184 -3.45 -19.69 -5.18
CA SER A 184 -4.71 -19.59 -5.95
C SER A 184 -5.94 -19.83 -5.08
N LYS A 185 -5.87 -20.73 -4.09
CA LYS A 185 -6.95 -20.93 -3.11
C LYS A 185 -7.11 -19.70 -2.21
N HIS A 186 -6.00 -19.17 -1.72
CA HIS A 186 -6.02 -17.97 -0.87
C HIS A 186 -6.60 -16.76 -1.62
N LYS A 187 -6.18 -16.56 -2.87
CA LYS A 187 -6.76 -15.52 -3.73
C LYS A 187 -8.28 -15.64 -3.88
N LYS A 188 -8.79 -16.88 -4.04
CA LYS A 188 -10.22 -17.11 -4.14
C LYS A 188 -10.95 -16.74 -2.85
N HIS A 189 -10.38 -17.09 -1.71
CA HIS A 189 -10.97 -16.79 -0.40
C HIS A 189 -11.08 -15.28 -0.09
N ILE A 190 -10.15 -14.48 -0.60
CA ILE A 190 -10.21 -13.00 -0.44
C ILE A 190 -11.27 -12.38 -1.36
N ASN A 191 -11.61 -13.02 -2.48
CA ASN A 191 -12.59 -12.50 -3.45
C ASN A 191 -14.04 -12.94 -3.19
N ASP A 192 -14.25 -13.96 -2.36
CA ASP A 192 -15.57 -14.51 -1.98
C ASP A 192 -16.10 -13.79 -0.74
#